data_9e0574a94f5159ff93ad028ee6145f9b
#
_entry.id   9e0574a94f5159ff93ad028ee6145f9b
#
_cell.length_a   1.000
_cell.length_b   1.000
_cell.length_c   1.000
_cell.angle_alpha   90.00
_cell.angle_beta   90.00
_cell.angle_gamma   90.00
#
_symmetry.space_group_name_H-M   'P 1'
#
loop_
_entity.id
_entity.type
_entity.pdbx_description
1 polymer ?
#
loop_
_entity_poly.entity_id
_entity_poly.type
_entity_poly.pdbx_seq_one_letter_code
_entity_poly.pdbx_strand_id
1 'polypeptide(L)'
;MELKQLNEQRVCELLNNIVEMEMAGVVRYAHSSLMVRGPNRIPIVAFLQEQANESLQHALQAGEYITGFGGHPSQRIAVIEESHNHSVLQILQESLDHEMAAVEMYKDLLLCVADASIMLEEYARGQIGMEEQHALEIRKMLQDFS
;
A
#
# COMPACT_ATOMS: atom_id res chain seq x y z
N MET A 1 -16.10 8.32 27.27
CA MET A 1 -16.23 8.05 25.81
C MET A 1 -16.87 6.68 25.62
N GLU A 2 -17.93 6.65 24.85
CA GLU A 2 -18.59 5.38 24.55
C GLU A 2 -18.26 4.99 23.11
N LEU A 3 -17.61 3.83 22.93
CA LEU A 3 -17.25 3.32 21.62
C LEU A 3 -18.39 2.50 21.02
N LYS A 4 -18.49 2.53 19.70
CA LYS A 4 -19.39 1.65 18.95
C LYS A 4 -18.86 0.23 18.96
N GLN A 5 -19.75 -0.73 18.72
CA GLN A 5 -19.33 -2.14 18.57
C GLN A 5 -18.56 -2.31 17.27
N LEU A 6 -17.40 -2.99 17.36
CA LEU A 6 -16.57 -3.26 16.21
C LEU A 6 -17.15 -4.43 15.39
N ASN A 7 -17.29 -4.21 14.07
CA ASN A 7 -17.66 -5.29 13.15
C ASN A 7 -16.41 -6.05 12.70
N GLU A 8 -16.02 -7.06 13.47
CA GLU A 8 -14.79 -7.80 13.24
C GLU A 8 -14.77 -8.50 11.88
N GLN A 9 -15.92 -9.03 11.44
CA GLN A 9 -16.00 -9.68 10.12
C GLN A 9 -15.70 -8.68 9.00
N ARG A 10 -16.30 -7.51 9.04
CA ARG A 10 -16.07 -6.46 8.03
C ARG A 10 -14.62 -5.96 8.08
N VAL A 11 -14.08 -5.82 9.29
CA VAL A 11 -12.67 -5.45 9.48
C VAL A 11 -11.76 -6.46 8.79
N CYS A 12 -11.98 -7.75 8.99
CA CYS A 12 -11.16 -8.78 8.36
C CYS A 12 -11.28 -8.76 6.83
N GLU A 13 -12.46 -8.48 6.28
CA GLU A 13 -12.64 -8.33 4.83
C GLU A 13 -11.81 -7.17 4.28
N LEU A 14 -11.89 -6.01 4.94
CA LEU A 14 -11.15 -4.81 4.52
C LEU A 14 -9.65 -5.01 4.68
N LEU A 15 -9.20 -5.63 5.77
CA LEU A 15 -7.79 -5.94 5.99
C LEU A 15 -7.27 -6.94 4.95
N ASN A 16 -8.08 -7.90 4.53
CA ASN A 16 -7.69 -8.83 3.47
C ASN A 16 -7.54 -8.14 2.12
N ASN A 17 -8.39 -7.16 1.82
CA ASN A 17 -8.21 -6.34 0.62
C ASN A 17 -6.87 -5.59 0.69
N ILE A 18 -6.50 -5.10 1.86
CA ILE A 18 -5.21 -4.42 2.07
C ILE A 18 -4.06 -5.40 1.90
N VAL A 19 -4.13 -6.61 2.47
CA VAL A 19 -3.10 -7.64 2.30
C VAL A 19 -2.88 -7.92 0.81
N GLU A 20 -3.94 -8.13 0.06
CA GLU A 20 -3.85 -8.43 -1.38
C GLU A 20 -3.24 -7.27 -2.16
N MET A 21 -3.62 -6.05 -1.84
CA MET A 21 -3.09 -4.85 -2.49
C MET A 21 -1.61 -4.64 -2.13
N GLU A 22 -1.25 -4.79 -0.86
CA GLU A 22 0.14 -4.62 -0.43
C GLU A 22 1.04 -5.71 -1.01
N MET A 23 0.58 -6.95 -1.09
CA MET A 23 1.34 -8.03 -1.74
C MET A 23 1.51 -7.78 -3.24
N ALA A 24 0.49 -7.23 -3.91
CA ALA A 24 0.64 -6.77 -5.29
C ALA A 24 1.69 -5.66 -5.38
N GLY A 25 1.76 -4.78 -4.38
CA GLY A 25 2.80 -3.76 -4.28
C GLY A 25 4.20 -4.35 -4.22
N VAL A 26 4.40 -5.42 -3.44
CA VAL A 26 5.69 -6.13 -3.38
C VAL A 26 6.11 -6.59 -4.78
N VAL A 27 5.21 -7.25 -5.48
CA VAL A 27 5.49 -7.76 -6.83
C VAL A 27 5.74 -6.62 -7.81
N ARG A 28 4.87 -5.61 -7.80
CA ARG A 28 4.95 -4.45 -8.70
C ARG A 28 6.29 -3.69 -8.52
N TYR A 29 6.65 -3.36 -7.28
CA TYR A 29 7.87 -2.61 -7.02
C TYR A 29 9.13 -3.43 -7.29
N ALA A 30 9.13 -4.71 -6.92
CA ALA A 30 10.25 -5.61 -7.23
C ALA A 30 10.45 -5.73 -8.74
N HIS A 31 9.37 -5.96 -9.49
CA HIS A 31 9.41 -6.04 -10.95
C HIS A 31 9.95 -4.74 -11.56
N SER A 32 9.39 -3.61 -11.17
CA SER A 32 9.79 -2.30 -11.69
C SER A 32 11.26 -2.01 -11.41
N SER A 33 11.77 -2.40 -10.24
CA SER A 33 13.17 -2.19 -9.89
C SER A 33 14.11 -2.92 -10.84
N LEU A 34 13.70 -4.08 -11.37
CA LEU A 34 14.49 -4.86 -12.33
C LEU A 34 14.48 -4.23 -13.71
N MET A 35 13.45 -3.47 -14.04
CA MET A 35 13.24 -2.92 -15.39
C MET A 35 13.85 -1.53 -15.59
N VAL A 36 14.25 -0.85 -14.54
CA VAL A 36 14.81 0.51 -14.63
C VAL A 36 16.12 0.49 -15.40
N ARG A 37 16.26 1.39 -16.39
CA ARG A 37 17.46 1.57 -17.21
C ARG A 37 17.87 3.04 -17.21
N GLY A 38 19.11 3.30 -17.59
CA GLY A 38 19.60 4.64 -17.83
C GLY A 38 20.35 5.25 -16.64
N PRO A 39 20.75 6.51 -16.76
CA PRO A 39 21.67 7.14 -15.80
C PRO A 39 21.10 7.32 -14.40
N ASN A 40 19.77 7.30 -14.26
CA ASN A 40 19.10 7.47 -12.96
C ASN A 40 18.78 6.14 -12.29
N ARG A 41 19.29 5.03 -12.82
CA ARG A 41 18.94 3.68 -12.34
C ARG A 41 19.25 3.48 -10.85
N ILE A 42 20.45 3.86 -10.41
CA ILE A 42 20.90 3.53 -9.05
C ILE A 42 19.96 4.08 -7.98
N PRO A 43 19.63 5.37 -7.93
CA PRO A 43 18.72 5.89 -6.91
C PRO A 43 17.26 5.40 -7.09
N ILE A 44 16.81 5.21 -8.32
CA ILE A 44 15.44 4.75 -8.59
C ILE A 44 15.26 3.30 -8.16
N VAL A 45 16.23 2.43 -8.45
CA VAL A 45 16.17 1.03 -8.00
C VAL A 45 16.15 0.95 -6.48
N ALA A 46 17.00 1.73 -5.79
CA ALA A 46 17.02 1.76 -4.33
C ALA A 46 15.66 2.18 -3.76
N PHE A 47 15.06 3.22 -4.32
CA PHE A 47 13.73 3.69 -3.95
C PHE A 47 12.67 2.60 -4.13
N LEU A 48 12.63 1.95 -5.30
CA LEU A 48 11.63 0.93 -5.61
C LEU A 48 11.78 -0.31 -4.72
N GLN A 49 13.01 -0.74 -4.43
CA GLN A 49 13.25 -1.88 -3.55
C GLN A 49 12.83 -1.57 -2.11
N GLU A 50 13.06 -0.35 -1.64
CA GLU A 50 12.58 0.09 -0.34
C GLU A 50 11.05 0.06 -0.28
N GLN A 51 10.37 0.51 -1.33
CA GLN A 51 8.92 0.47 -1.41
C GLN A 51 8.41 -0.99 -1.39
N ALA A 52 9.09 -1.91 -2.07
CA ALA A 52 8.74 -3.33 -2.03
C ALA A 52 8.82 -3.88 -0.60
N ASN A 53 9.89 -3.54 0.13
CA ASN A 53 10.07 -3.98 1.51
C ASN A 53 9.00 -3.40 2.43
N GLU A 54 8.66 -2.13 2.28
CA GLU A 54 7.59 -1.49 3.06
C GLU A 54 6.24 -2.13 2.79
N SER A 55 5.90 -2.40 1.52
CA SER A 55 4.65 -3.08 1.17
C SER A 55 4.54 -4.45 1.84
N LEU A 56 5.65 -5.19 1.91
CA LEU A 56 5.66 -6.48 2.62
C LEU A 56 5.37 -6.30 4.11
N GLN A 57 6.00 -5.32 4.76
CA GLN A 57 5.76 -5.04 6.17
C GLN A 57 4.31 -4.63 6.43
N HIS A 58 3.74 -3.82 5.53
CA HIS A 58 2.33 -3.42 5.62
C HIS A 58 1.39 -4.62 5.49
N ALA A 59 1.69 -5.55 4.56
CA ALA A 59 0.90 -6.76 4.39
C ALA A 59 0.95 -7.63 5.65
N LEU A 60 2.14 -7.80 6.22
CA LEU A 60 2.33 -8.60 7.44
C LEU A 60 1.58 -7.99 8.62
N GLN A 61 1.63 -6.66 8.78
CA GLN A 61 0.91 -6.00 9.87
C GLN A 61 -0.60 -6.16 9.73
N ALA A 62 -1.15 -5.97 8.53
CA ALA A 62 -2.57 -6.20 8.29
C ALA A 62 -2.95 -7.65 8.58
N GLY A 63 -2.10 -8.60 8.18
CA GLY A 63 -2.30 -10.03 8.44
C GLY A 63 -2.31 -10.36 9.93
N GLU A 64 -1.46 -9.72 10.73
CA GLU A 64 -1.43 -9.91 12.18
C GLU A 64 -2.76 -9.48 12.82
N TYR A 65 -3.35 -8.38 12.36
CA TYR A 65 -4.67 -7.97 12.84
C TYR A 65 -5.75 -9.00 12.45
N ILE A 66 -5.70 -9.49 11.21
CA ILE A 66 -6.69 -10.50 10.74
C ILE A 66 -6.66 -11.73 11.64
N THR A 67 -5.48 -12.30 11.88
CA THR A 67 -5.36 -13.48 12.74
C THR A 67 -5.71 -13.17 14.20
N GLY A 68 -5.42 -11.96 14.66
CA GLY A 68 -5.81 -11.49 15.98
C GLY A 68 -7.32 -11.48 16.19
N PHE A 69 -8.09 -11.24 15.13
CA PHE A 69 -9.56 -11.30 15.16
C PHE A 69 -10.10 -12.69 14.77
N GLY A 70 -9.25 -13.68 14.65
CA GLY A 70 -9.67 -15.04 14.31
C GLY A 70 -9.94 -15.29 12.83
N GLY A 71 -9.59 -14.33 11.97
CA GLY A 71 -9.74 -14.46 10.52
C GLY A 71 -8.57 -15.18 9.87
N HIS A 72 -8.65 -15.34 8.56
CA HIS A 72 -7.65 -16.05 7.76
C HIS A 72 -7.08 -15.08 6.71
N PRO A 73 -5.76 -14.78 6.74
CA PRO A 73 -5.15 -13.91 5.74
C PRO A 73 -5.22 -14.50 4.34
N SER A 74 -5.52 -13.67 3.35
CA SER A 74 -5.57 -14.07 1.95
C SER A 74 -4.18 -14.45 1.45
N GLN A 75 -4.13 -15.43 0.54
CA GLN A 75 -2.92 -15.79 -0.21
C GLN A 75 -2.93 -15.23 -1.63
N ARG A 76 -3.97 -14.46 -1.98
CA ARG A 76 -4.09 -13.83 -3.30
C ARG A 76 -3.36 -12.50 -3.31
N ILE A 77 -3.03 -12.04 -4.51
CA ILE A 77 -2.58 -10.67 -4.73
C ILE A 77 -3.62 -9.95 -5.58
N ALA A 78 -3.72 -8.64 -5.42
CA ALA A 78 -4.59 -7.82 -6.28
C ALA A 78 -4.07 -7.87 -7.72
N VAL A 79 -4.97 -7.65 -8.67
CA VAL A 79 -4.61 -7.69 -10.10
C VAL A 79 -3.57 -6.61 -10.39
N ILE A 80 -2.49 -7.02 -11.08
CA ILE A 80 -1.45 -6.13 -11.57
C ILE A 80 -1.62 -6.05 -13.09
N GLU A 81 -1.87 -4.84 -13.59
CA GLU A 81 -1.92 -4.61 -15.03
C GLU A 81 -0.53 -4.28 -15.53
N GLU A 82 -0.05 -5.07 -16.50
CA GLU A 82 1.27 -4.87 -17.10
C GLU A 82 1.13 -3.96 -18.32
N SER A 83 1.73 -2.78 -18.25
CA SER A 83 1.68 -1.81 -19.35
C SER A 83 2.73 -2.06 -20.43
N HIS A 84 3.76 -2.88 -20.11
CA HIS A 84 4.95 -3.08 -20.95
C HIS A 84 5.70 -1.78 -21.27
N ASN A 85 5.46 -0.73 -20.50
CA ASN A 85 6.16 0.55 -20.59
C ASN A 85 7.01 0.73 -19.31
N HIS A 86 8.33 0.62 -19.46
CA HIS A 86 9.26 0.63 -18.33
C HIS A 86 10.15 1.86 -18.30
N SER A 87 9.70 2.96 -18.90
CA SER A 87 10.39 4.25 -18.71
C SER A 87 10.30 4.67 -17.24
N VAL A 88 11.28 5.42 -16.76
CA VAL A 88 11.25 5.91 -15.37
C VAL A 88 9.98 6.72 -15.11
N LEU A 89 9.57 7.55 -16.06
CA LEU A 89 8.34 8.33 -15.96
C LEU A 89 7.13 7.42 -15.75
N GLN A 90 6.98 6.38 -16.55
CA GLN A 90 5.84 5.47 -16.46
C GLN A 90 5.87 4.67 -15.16
N ILE A 91 7.05 4.19 -14.76
CA ILE A 91 7.22 3.46 -13.49
C ILE A 91 6.81 4.34 -12.31
N LEU A 92 7.25 5.60 -12.28
CA LEU A 92 6.88 6.52 -11.21
C LEU A 92 5.39 6.85 -11.21
N GLN A 93 4.79 7.01 -12.40
CA GLN A 93 3.35 7.27 -12.50
C GLN A 93 2.53 6.08 -12.01
N GLU A 94 2.90 4.88 -12.38
CA GLU A 94 2.24 3.66 -11.89
C GLU A 94 2.42 3.48 -10.38
N SER A 95 3.59 3.86 -9.85
CA SER A 95 3.85 3.86 -8.41
C SER A 95 2.93 4.84 -7.68
N LEU A 96 2.76 6.05 -8.22
CA LEU A 96 1.85 7.05 -7.66
C LEU A 96 0.41 6.52 -7.64
N ASP A 97 -0.04 5.93 -8.74
CA ASP A 97 -1.39 5.37 -8.84
C ASP A 97 -1.62 4.27 -7.80
N HIS A 98 -0.60 3.43 -7.59
CA HIS A 98 -0.66 2.37 -6.58
C HIS A 98 -0.78 2.94 -5.16
N GLU A 99 0.04 3.97 -4.82
CA GLU A 99 0.00 4.61 -3.51
C GLU A 99 -1.36 5.28 -3.26
N MET A 100 -1.95 5.92 -4.28
CA MET A 100 -3.25 6.55 -4.15
C MET A 100 -4.37 5.52 -3.98
N ALA A 101 -4.27 4.37 -4.64
CA ALA A 101 -5.21 3.26 -4.43
C ALA A 101 -5.09 2.71 -3.00
N ALA A 102 -3.88 2.62 -2.47
CA ALA A 102 -3.64 2.19 -1.09
C ALA A 102 -4.32 3.14 -0.10
N VAL A 103 -4.18 4.44 -0.30
CA VAL A 103 -4.84 5.46 0.54
C VAL A 103 -6.34 5.20 0.63
N GLU A 104 -6.99 4.92 -0.51
CA GLU A 104 -8.44 4.67 -0.53
C GLU A 104 -8.83 3.43 0.27
N MET A 105 -8.05 2.36 0.20
CA MET A 105 -8.31 1.14 0.98
C MET A 105 -8.16 1.37 2.47
N TYR A 106 -7.14 2.11 2.91
CA TYR A 106 -6.99 2.46 4.32
C TYR A 106 -8.08 3.42 4.80
N LYS A 107 -8.58 4.30 3.93
CA LYS A 107 -9.72 5.16 4.26
C LYS A 107 -10.99 4.34 4.48
N ASP A 108 -11.22 3.31 3.66
CA ASP A 108 -12.36 2.40 3.85
C ASP A 108 -12.27 1.72 5.22
N LEU A 109 -11.08 1.27 5.59
CA LEU A 109 -10.85 0.69 6.91
C LEU A 109 -11.13 1.72 8.01
N LEU A 110 -10.60 2.94 7.87
CA LEU A 110 -10.81 4.01 8.85
C LEU A 110 -12.30 4.27 9.10
N LEU A 111 -13.09 4.36 8.03
CA LEU A 111 -14.52 4.57 8.14
C LEU A 111 -15.22 3.43 8.90
N CYS A 112 -14.76 2.21 8.73
CA CYS A 112 -15.31 1.03 9.40
C CYS A 112 -14.98 1.02 10.90
N VAL A 113 -13.77 1.44 11.28
CA VAL A 113 -13.27 1.29 12.66
C VAL A 113 -13.38 2.56 13.50
N ALA A 114 -13.70 3.70 12.88
CA ALA A 114 -13.81 4.98 13.57
C ALA A 114 -14.86 4.89 14.69
N ASP A 115 -14.48 5.39 15.87
CA ASP A 115 -15.31 5.36 17.07
C ASP A 115 -15.66 3.93 17.57
N ALA A 116 -15.01 2.92 17.02
CA ALA A 116 -15.19 1.52 17.43
C ALA A 116 -13.93 0.91 18.01
N SER A 117 -12.78 1.15 17.37
CA SER A 117 -11.48 0.64 17.85
C SER A 117 -10.43 1.73 17.71
N ILE A 118 -9.93 2.21 18.84
CA ILE A 118 -8.87 3.24 18.85
C ILE A 118 -7.60 2.68 18.20
N MET A 119 -7.23 1.44 18.51
CA MET A 119 -6.04 0.79 17.95
C MET A 119 -6.10 0.77 16.42
N LEU A 120 -7.20 0.29 15.85
CA LEU A 120 -7.35 0.18 14.39
C LEU A 120 -7.53 1.55 13.74
N GLU A 121 -8.18 2.50 14.42
CA GLU A 121 -8.30 3.86 13.95
C GLU A 121 -6.92 4.52 13.81
N GLU A 122 -6.10 4.41 14.86
CA GLU A 122 -4.73 4.96 14.81
C GLU A 122 -3.87 4.27 13.77
N TYR A 123 -4.00 2.96 13.64
CA TYR A 123 -3.32 2.20 12.58
C TYR A 123 -3.70 2.73 11.19
N ALA A 124 -5.00 2.83 10.91
CA ALA A 124 -5.48 3.30 9.61
C ALA A 124 -5.02 4.73 9.32
N ARG A 125 -5.12 5.63 10.30
CA ARG A 125 -4.66 7.02 10.16
C ARG A 125 -3.16 7.09 9.87
N GLY A 126 -2.37 6.29 10.59
CA GLY A 126 -0.92 6.24 10.40
C GLY A 126 -0.55 5.79 8.99
N GLN A 127 -1.24 4.76 8.49
CA GLN A 127 -1.00 4.25 7.14
C GLN A 127 -1.39 5.28 6.07
N ILE A 128 -2.53 5.96 6.24
CA ILE A 128 -2.95 7.02 5.32
C ILE A 128 -1.89 8.12 5.26
N GLY A 129 -1.43 8.59 6.42
CA GLY A 129 -0.41 9.64 6.47
C GLY A 129 0.88 9.23 5.78
N MET A 130 1.32 7.99 6.01
CA MET A 130 2.53 7.44 5.39
C MET A 130 2.41 7.37 3.86
N GLU A 131 1.28 6.85 3.36
CA GLU A 131 1.06 6.72 1.92
C GLU A 131 0.92 8.09 1.26
N GLU A 132 0.30 9.06 1.93
CA GLU A 132 0.22 10.43 1.41
C GLU A 132 1.61 11.07 1.31
N GLN A 133 2.51 10.80 2.27
CA GLN A 133 3.91 11.26 2.21
C GLN A 133 4.65 10.62 1.04
N HIS A 134 4.45 9.31 0.80
CA HIS A 134 5.04 8.62 -0.35
C HIS A 134 4.57 9.25 -1.66
N ALA A 135 3.28 9.55 -1.75
CA ALA A 135 2.72 10.20 -2.94
C ALA A 135 3.36 11.56 -3.20
N LEU A 136 3.60 12.36 -2.15
CA LEU A 136 4.29 13.64 -2.28
C LEU A 136 5.72 13.47 -2.82
N GLU A 137 6.45 12.47 -2.31
CA GLU A 137 7.81 12.19 -2.80
C GLU A 137 7.81 11.80 -4.27
N ILE A 138 6.90 10.92 -4.67
CA ILE A 138 6.81 10.48 -6.07
C ILE A 138 6.45 11.67 -6.97
N ARG A 139 5.54 12.54 -6.54
CA ARG A 139 5.20 13.75 -7.30
C ARG A 139 6.40 14.66 -7.49
N LYS A 140 7.26 14.81 -6.47
CA LYS A 140 8.50 15.58 -6.61
C LYS A 140 9.43 14.94 -7.63
N MET A 141 9.56 13.61 -7.61
CA MET A 141 10.37 12.89 -8.59
C MET A 141 9.83 13.07 -10.01
N LEU A 142 8.51 13.11 -10.16
CA LEU A 142 7.85 13.28 -11.45
C LEU A 142 8.05 14.68 -12.04
N GLN A 143 8.30 15.70 -11.22
CA GLN A 143 8.45 17.08 -11.69
C GLN A 143 9.59 17.25 -12.68
N ASP A 144 10.64 16.44 -12.59
CA ASP A 144 11.76 16.50 -13.53
C ASP A 144 11.42 15.97 -14.92
N PHE A 145 10.28 15.34 -15.09
CA PHE A 145 9.83 14.76 -16.36
C PHE A 145 8.71 15.58 -17.04
N SER A 146 8.28 16.64 -16.41
CA SER A 146 7.19 17.47 -16.95
C SER A 146 7.66 18.58 -17.88
#